data_821d5c1d6b701a35a790de4c289500be
#
_entry.id   821d5c1d6b701a35a790de4c289500be
#
_cell.length_a   1.000
_cell.length_b   1.000
_cell.length_c   1.000
_cell.angle_alpha   90.00
_cell.angle_beta   90.00
_cell.angle_gamma   90.00
#
_symmetry.space_group_name_H-M   'P 1'
#
loop_
_entity.id
_entity.type
_entity.pdbx_description
1 polymer ?
#
loop_
_entity_poly.entity_id
_entity_poly.type
_entity_poly.pdbx_seq_one_letter_code
_entity_poly.pdbx_strand_id
1 'polypeptide(L)'
;MEATISTHPQDVYKDAGECVLFVYLRFNRKDQDAELEAFRDFADRSQAINRSMNIRAQNDDLRVALGVSRKGWDYLFPGAPRPKELEEFTGLTNQDNPSIAMPEGIGEDADLFLHIRAQREAVVYEVAEQYRLSFKEFATVVDETHGFRYLEGRAIIGFIDGTENPTNADAPFWAEIGDEDPQFAGGSYAFAQKWVHDMDAWRSLGTAEQERAIGREKFTDLELDDDAKAANAHNVSSKFIVDGEENKIVRMNVPFSDPAAGITGTYFIGYSARWSVTKGMITNMVAKKDYLLTFSHVLFGQVFFVPSLELLDEIAAGDFPPNEAN
;
A
#
# COMPACT_ATOMS: atom_id res chain seq x y z
N MET A 1 -22.35 -28.75 -3.55
CA MET A 1 -22.14 -27.33 -3.84
C MET A 1 -21.74 -26.72 -2.52
N GLU A 2 -20.47 -26.56 -2.29
CA GLU A 2 -19.98 -25.77 -1.19
C GLU A 2 -20.43 -24.32 -1.45
N ALA A 3 -21.07 -23.71 -0.47
CA ALA A 3 -21.45 -22.32 -0.55
C ALA A 3 -20.15 -21.50 -0.64
N THR A 4 -19.93 -20.85 -1.77
CA THR A 4 -18.87 -19.87 -1.90
C THR A 4 -19.19 -18.79 -0.87
N ILE A 5 -18.39 -18.70 0.17
CA ILE A 5 -18.51 -17.62 1.16
C ILE A 5 -18.22 -16.35 0.38
N SER A 6 -19.20 -15.46 0.30
CA SER A 6 -19.01 -14.15 -0.32
C SER A 6 -18.15 -13.33 0.62
N THR A 7 -16.89 -13.14 0.32
CA THR A 7 -15.98 -12.29 1.08
C THR A 7 -15.99 -10.88 0.52
N HIS A 8 -15.91 -9.88 1.40
CA HIS A 8 -15.89 -8.48 1.02
C HIS A 8 -14.53 -7.88 1.40
N PRO A 9 -13.73 -7.47 0.42
CA PRO A 9 -12.46 -6.80 0.70
C PRO A 9 -12.70 -5.42 1.29
N GLN A 10 -11.71 -4.90 1.99
CA GLN A 10 -11.62 -3.48 2.27
C GLN A 10 -11.38 -2.69 0.96
N ASP A 11 -11.26 -1.37 1.04
CA ASP A 11 -11.11 -0.52 -0.15
C ASP A 11 -9.70 -0.60 -0.78
N VAL A 12 -9.28 -1.77 -1.28
CA VAL A 12 -7.92 -2.05 -1.78
C VAL A 12 -7.72 -1.79 -3.28
N TYR A 13 -8.78 -1.61 -4.07
CA TYR A 13 -8.68 -1.45 -5.54
C TYR A 13 -9.49 -0.28 -6.10
N LYS A 14 -9.92 0.65 -5.27
CA LYS A 14 -10.66 1.83 -5.71
C LYS A 14 -9.73 3.03 -5.86
N ASP A 15 -10.25 4.13 -6.39
CA ASP A 15 -9.52 5.37 -6.67
C ASP A 15 -8.60 5.81 -5.51
N ALA A 16 -7.49 6.43 -5.86
CA ALA A 16 -6.53 6.97 -4.89
C ALA A 16 -7.09 8.11 -4.01
N GLY A 17 -8.18 8.77 -4.43
CA GLY A 17 -8.78 9.91 -3.72
C GLY A 17 -8.08 11.24 -4.00
N GLU A 18 -8.70 12.34 -3.60
CA GLU A 18 -8.13 13.69 -3.71
C GLU A 18 -7.21 14.04 -2.53
N CYS A 19 -7.62 13.65 -1.32
CA CYS A 19 -6.89 13.82 -0.08
C CYS A 19 -6.62 12.45 0.53
N VAL A 20 -5.38 12.18 0.88
CA VAL A 20 -4.94 10.85 1.34
C VAL A 20 -4.08 10.99 2.58
N LEU A 21 -4.29 10.08 3.52
CA LEU A 21 -3.48 9.97 4.72
C LEU A 21 -3.01 8.53 4.88
N PHE A 22 -1.70 8.37 5.04
CA PHE A 22 -1.05 7.14 5.42
C PHE A 22 -0.56 7.26 6.86
N VAL A 23 -0.91 6.30 7.71
CA VAL A 23 -0.49 6.28 9.11
C VAL A 23 0.09 4.93 9.46
N TYR A 24 1.23 4.94 10.11
CA TYR A 24 1.86 3.77 10.72
C TYR A 24 1.70 3.85 12.23
N LEU A 25 1.18 2.79 12.83
CA LEU A 25 0.99 2.68 14.27
C LEU A 25 1.79 1.48 14.82
N ARG A 26 2.36 1.64 15.99
CA ARG A 26 3.01 0.58 16.74
C ARG A 26 2.38 0.44 18.12
N PHE A 27 2.01 -0.78 18.49
CA PHE A 27 1.56 -1.08 19.85
C PHE A 27 2.64 -0.78 20.88
N ASN A 28 2.22 -0.29 22.04
CA ASN A 28 3.14 0.10 23.10
C ASN A 28 3.79 -1.10 23.81
N ARG A 29 3.27 -2.31 23.60
CA ARG A 29 3.71 -3.58 24.21
C ARG A 29 3.77 -3.56 25.72
N LYS A 30 2.81 -2.88 26.33
CA LYS A 30 2.66 -2.78 27.78
C LYS A 30 1.75 -3.85 28.35
N ASP A 31 0.68 -4.17 27.63
CA ASP A 31 -0.32 -5.15 28.02
C ASP A 31 -0.95 -5.73 26.75
N GLN A 32 -0.52 -6.93 26.38
CA GLN A 32 -0.93 -7.58 25.14
C GLN A 32 -2.44 -7.85 25.09
N ASP A 33 -3.03 -8.26 26.22
CA ASP A 33 -4.46 -8.57 26.26
C ASP A 33 -5.29 -7.30 26.10
N ALA A 34 -4.90 -6.20 26.76
CA ALA A 34 -5.56 -4.90 26.61
C ALA A 34 -5.38 -4.30 25.20
N GLU A 35 -4.22 -4.50 24.60
CA GLU A 35 -3.93 -4.03 23.23
C GLU A 35 -4.67 -4.86 22.19
N LEU A 36 -4.83 -6.18 22.39
CA LEU A 36 -5.68 -7.03 21.57
C LEU A 36 -7.16 -6.63 21.67
N GLU A 37 -7.65 -6.37 22.88
CA GLU A 37 -9.04 -5.92 23.08
C GLU A 37 -9.29 -4.55 22.43
N ALA A 38 -8.32 -3.63 22.52
CA ALA A 38 -8.37 -2.36 21.80
C ALA A 38 -8.42 -2.54 20.29
N PHE A 39 -7.68 -3.54 19.74
CA PHE A 39 -7.74 -3.86 18.32
C PHE A 39 -9.08 -4.47 17.90
N ARG A 40 -9.67 -5.35 18.72
CA ARG A 40 -11.02 -5.90 18.50
C ARG A 40 -12.09 -4.81 18.49
N ASP A 41 -12.09 -3.96 19.53
CA ASP A 41 -12.95 -2.78 19.61
C ASP A 41 -12.81 -1.87 18.38
N PHE A 42 -11.59 -1.69 17.90
CA PHE A 42 -11.32 -0.89 16.71
C PHE A 42 -11.85 -1.57 15.45
N ALA A 43 -11.68 -2.88 15.27
CA ALA A 43 -12.18 -3.63 14.12
C ALA A 43 -13.73 -3.47 14.00
N ASP A 44 -14.47 -3.55 15.10
CA ASP A 44 -15.93 -3.27 15.11
C ASP A 44 -16.24 -1.81 14.79
N ARG A 45 -15.60 -0.87 15.49
CA ARG A 45 -15.89 0.56 15.36
C ARG A 45 -15.50 1.14 14.02
N SER A 46 -14.40 0.69 13.43
CA SER A 46 -13.90 1.22 12.16
C SER A 46 -14.93 1.10 11.05
N GLN A 47 -15.61 -0.03 10.94
CA GLN A 47 -16.67 -0.24 9.97
C GLN A 47 -17.89 0.67 10.24
N ALA A 48 -18.27 0.86 11.50
CA ALA A 48 -19.35 1.76 11.88
C ALA A 48 -19.01 3.23 11.59
N ILE A 49 -17.77 3.65 11.86
CA ILE A 49 -17.27 4.99 11.56
C ILE A 49 -17.32 5.22 10.04
N ASN A 50 -16.80 4.29 9.25
CA ASN A 50 -16.79 4.40 7.79
C ASN A 50 -18.20 4.49 7.20
N ARG A 51 -19.12 3.64 7.65
CA ARG A 51 -20.53 3.71 7.23
C ARG A 51 -21.17 5.05 7.61
N SER A 52 -20.97 5.51 8.85
CA SER A 52 -21.51 6.77 9.34
C SER A 52 -20.99 7.97 8.55
N MET A 53 -19.69 8.00 8.28
CA MET A 53 -19.08 9.07 7.48
C MET A 53 -19.55 9.05 6.03
N ASN A 54 -19.69 7.90 5.40
CA ASN A 54 -20.22 7.79 4.04
C ASN A 54 -21.68 8.24 3.95
N ILE A 55 -22.48 8.06 5.01
CA ILE A 55 -23.85 8.61 5.06
C ILE A 55 -23.82 10.14 5.24
N ARG A 56 -22.96 10.65 6.13
CA ARG A 56 -22.85 12.08 6.44
C ARG A 56 -22.21 12.89 5.31
N ALA A 57 -21.25 12.29 4.62
CA ALA A 57 -20.42 12.92 3.60
C ALA A 57 -20.50 12.15 2.27
N GLN A 58 -21.70 11.97 1.74
CA GLN A 58 -22.02 11.10 0.59
C GLN A 58 -21.22 11.39 -0.68
N ASN A 59 -20.76 12.65 -0.86
CA ASN A 59 -20.00 13.05 -2.05
C ASN A 59 -18.49 12.97 -1.87
N ASP A 60 -18.03 12.51 -0.71
CA ASP A 60 -16.60 12.50 -0.39
C ASP A 60 -15.92 11.17 -0.68
N ASP A 61 -16.70 10.15 -1.01
CA ASP A 61 -16.20 8.84 -1.42
C ASP A 61 -15.10 8.32 -0.48
N LEU A 62 -15.41 8.35 0.83
CA LEU A 62 -14.48 7.88 1.85
C LEU A 62 -14.15 6.41 1.62
N ARG A 63 -12.88 6.10 1.63
CA ARG A 63 -12.31 4.77 1.49
C ARG A 63 -11.20 4.56 2.49
N VAL A 64 -11.20 3.39 3.11
CA VAL A 64 -10.22 3.05 4.15
C VAL A 64 -9.73 1.62 3.94
N ALA A 65 -8.43 1.43 4.15
CA ALA A 65 -7.84 0.12 4.32
C ALA A 65 -6.98 0.11 5.59
N LEU A 66 -7.22 -0.90 6.42
CA LEU A 66 -6.42 -1.23 7.60
C LEU A 66 -5.58 -2.45 7.29
N GLY A 67 -4.28 -2.34 7.44
CA GLY A 67 -3.32 -3.44 7.32
C GLY A 67 -2.65 -3.78 8.64
N VAL A 68 -2.28 -5.05 8.81
CA VAL A 68 -1.54 -5.56 9.96
C VAL A 68 -0.23 -6.15 9.46
N SER A 69 0.91 -5.74 10.02
CA SER A 69 2.21 -6.29 9.67
C SER A 69 2.38 -7.70 10.22
N ARG A 70 3.42 -8.41 9.76
CA ARG A 70 3.77 -9.71 10.33
C ARG A 70 4.00 -9.63 11.85
N LYS A 71 4.81 -8.67 12.30
CA LYS A 71 5.10 -8.49 13.73
C LYS A 71 3.86 -8.12 14.53
N GLY A 72 2.99 -7.27 13.95
CA GLY A 72 1.70 -6.91 14.55
C GLY A 72 0.78 -8.12 14.66
N TRP A 73 0.72 -8.95 13.62
CA TRP A 73 -0.10 -10.17 13.60
C TRP A 73 0.39 -11.19 14.64
N ASP A 74 1.69 -11.49 14.64
CA ASP A 74 2.29 -12.45 15.58
C ASP A 74 2.18 -11.96 17.04
N TYR A 75 2.15 -10.64 17.25
CA TYR A 75 1.93 -10.02 18.56
C TYR A 75 0.48 -10.13 19.03
N LEU A 76 -0.47 -9.78 18.17
CA LEU A 76 -1.90 -9.83 18.50
C LEU A 76 -2.43 -11.26 18.64
N PHE A 77 -1.96 -12.16 17.78
CA PHE A 77 -2.48 -13.52 17.65
C PHE A 77 -1.35 -14.56 17.73
N PRO A 78 -0.67 -14.69 18.89
CA PRO A 78 0.45 -15.60 19.03
C PRO A 78 0.03 -17.06 18.79
N GLY A 79 0.73 -17.71 17.83
CA GLY A 79 0.44 -19.09 17.45
C GLY A 79 -0.76 -19.30 16.54
N ALA A 80 -1.52 -18.26 16.21
CA ALA A 80 -2.62 -18.35 15.27
C ALA A 80 -2.16 -18.58 13.82
N PRO A 81 -3.03 -19.10 12.94
CA PRO A 81 -2.77 -19.09 11.50
C PRO A 81 -2.45 -17.69 10.99
N ARG A 82 -1.57 -17.62 10.01
CA ARG A 82 -1.14 -16.37 9.38
C ARG A 82 -1.28 -16.48 7.86
N PRO A 83 -1.61 -15.37 7.16
CA PRO A 83 -1.60 -15.36 5.70
C PRO A 83 -0.28 -15.87 5.14
N LYS A 84 -0.33 -16.78 4.15
CA LYS A 84 0.81 -17.57 3.67
C LYS A 84 2.02 -16.74 3.27
N GLU A 85 1.79 -15.59 2.63
CA GLU A 85 2.86 -14.73 2.14
C GLU A 85 3.10 -13.49 3.02
N LEU A 86 2.50 -13.42 4.23
CA LEU A 86 2.78 -12.33 5.16
C LEU A 86 4.16 -12.52 5.79
N GLU A 87 5.13 -11.79 5.26
CA GLU A 87 6.52 -11.79 5.72
C GLU A 87 7.01 -10.37 6.03
N GLU A 88 8.19 -10.26 6.61
CA GLU A 88 8.87 -8.98 6.78
C GLU A 88 9.61 -8.63 5.48
N PHE A 89 9.52 -7.36 5.08
CA PHE A 89 10.37 -6.84 4.02
C PHE A 89 11.74 -6.52 4.59
N THR A 90 12.77 -7.24 4.13
CA THR A 90 14.15 -7.13 4.62
C THR A 90 15.02 -6.20 3.79
N GLY A 91 14.39 -5.40 2.92
CA GLY A 91 15.09 -4.52 1.99
C GLY A 91 15.66 -5.25 0.78
N LEU A 92 16.07 -4.47 -0.21
CA LEU A 92 16.73 -4.92 -1.44
C LEU A 92 17.88 -3.98 -1.76
N THR A 93 19.01 -4.52 -2.22
CA THR A 93 20.17 -3.73 -2.64
C THR A 93 20.76 -4.32 -3.89
N ASN A 94 21.06 -3.47 -4.88
CA ASN A 94 21.75 -3.92 -6.08
C ASN A 94 23.22 -4.26 -5.76
N GLN A 95 23.65 -5.45 -6.15
CA GLN A 95 24.99 -5.95 -5.80
C GLN A 95 26.12 -5.15 -6.49
N ASP A 96 25.90 -4.66 -7.70
CA ASP A 96 26.92 -3.91 -8.46
C ASP A 96 26.90 -2.41 -8.14
N ASN A 97 25.76 -1.90 -7.63
CA ASN A 97 25.59 -0.50 -7.26
C ASN A 97 24.76 -0.37 -5.97
N PRO A 98 25.40 -0.38 -4.80
CA PRO A 98 24.70 -0.30 -3.51
C PRO A 98 23.91 0.99 -3.27
N SER A 99 24.10 2.05 -4.07
CA SER A 99 23.28 3.24 -3.99
C SER A 99 21.85 3.02 -4.51
N ILE A 100 21.64 1.95 -5.28
CA ILE A 100 20.32 1.51 -5.74
C ILE A 100 19.80 0.49 -4.73
N ALA A 101 18.98 0.98 -3.81
CA ALA A 101 18.46 0.19 -2.72
C ALA A 101 17.02 0.57 -2.37
N MET A 102 16.30 -0.38 -1.83
CA MET A 102 15.02 -0.20 -1.17
C MET A 102 15.19 -0.69 0.27
N PRO A 103 15.37 0.22 1.24
CA PRO A 103 15.55 -0.16 2.65
C PRO A 103 14.35 -0.92 3.19
N GLU A 104 14.60 -1.74 4.21
CA GLU A 104 13.56 -2.29 5.06
C GLU A 104 12.82 -1.18 5.83
N GLY A 105 11.86 -1.57 6.69
CA GLY A 105 10.99 -0.66 7.43
C GLY A 105 11.65 0.58 8.05
N ILE A 106 10.88 1.41 8.70
CA ILE A 106 11.30 2.75 9.18
C ILE A 106 12.15 2.72 10.48
N GLY A 107 12.91 1.66 10.69
CA GLY A 107 13.79 1.49 11.87
C GLY A 107 13.09 0.87 13.08
N GLU A 108 11.85 1.20 13.35
CA GLU A 108 10.95 0.54 14.28
C GLU A 108 9.69 0.17 13.53
N ASP A 109 9.52 -1.11 13.19
CA ASP A 109 8.40 -1.56 12.36
C ASP A 109 7.06 -1.18 12.96
N ALA A 110 6.15 -0.75 12.11
CA ALA A 110 4.76 -0.56 12.47
C ALA A 110 4.03 -1.89 12.59
N ASP A 111 3.07 -1.96 13.49
CA ASP A 111 2.18 -3.10 13.62
C ASP A 111 0.95 -2.94 12.74
N LEU A 112 0.43 -1.70 12.64
CA LEU A 112 -0.75 -1.35 11.88
C LEU A 112 -0.44 -0.28 10.84
N PHE A 113 -1.14 -0.36 9.74
CA PHE A 113 -1.12 0.59 8.64
C PHE A 113 -2.53 1.05 8.32
N LEU A 114 -2.72 2.36 8.20
CA LEU A 114 -3.98 2.95 7.77
C LEU A 114 -3.77 3.70 6.46
N HIS A 115 -4.62 3.42 5.49
CA HIS A 115 -4.74 4.17 4.25
C HIS A 115 -6.14 4.77 4.18
N ILE A 116 -6.25 6.05 4.52
CA ILE A 116 -7.51 6.80 4.58
C ILE A 116 -7.52 7.81 3.43
N ARG A 117 -8.57 7.81 2.64
CA ARG A 117 -8.69 8.71 1.48
C ARG A 117 -10.12 9.16 1.23
N ALA A 118 -10.28 10.40 0.81
CA ALA A 118 -11.56 11.01 0.49
C ALA A 118 -11.39 12.20 -0.48
N GLN A 119 -12.52 12.77 -0.93
CA GLN A 119 -12.50 13.99 -1.76
C GLN A 119 -12.10 15.23 -0.95
N ARG A 120 -12.41 15.28 0.36
CA ARG A 120 -12.07 16.43 1.23
C ARG A 120 -11.19 16.01 2.40
N GLU A 121 -10.17 16.80 2.66
CA GLU A 121 -9.27 16.62 3.79
C GLU A 121 -9.99 16.61 5.16
N ALA A 122 -11.07 17.40 5.30
CA ALA A 122 -11.86 17.41 6.53
C ALA A 122 -12.48 16.03 6.87
N VAL A 123 -12.80 15.22 5.86
CA VAL A 123 -13.32 13.85 6.06
C VAL A 123 -12.17 12.92 6.43
N VAL A 124 -11.03 13.03 5.76
CA VAL A 124 -9.82 12.27 6.10
C VAL A 124 -9.40 12.55 7.54
N TYR A 125 -9.33 13.84 7.93
CA TYR A 125 -9.00 14.26 9.28
C TYR A 125 -9.96 13.69 10.33
N GLU A 126 -11.28 13.82 10.10
CA GLU A 126 -12.29 13.34 11.06
C GLU A 126 -12.18 11.83 11.30
N VAL A 127 -12.01 11.04 10.24
CA VAL A 127 -11.84 9.59 10.36
C VAL A 127 -10.53 9.24 11.05
N ALA A 128 -9.43 9.88 10.65
CA ALA A 128 -8.13 9.66 11.27
C ALA A 128 -8.14 9.98 12.77
N GLU A 129 -8.81 11.08 13.17
CA GLU A 129 -8.92 11.47 14.58
C GLU A 129 -9.74 10.46 15.38
N GLN A 130 -10.86 9.98 14.84
CA GLN A 130 -11.65 8.93 15.50
C GLN A 130 -10.85 7.63 15.65
N TYR A 131 -10.06 7.26 14.64
CA TYR A 131 -9.18 6.10 14.69
C TYR A 131 -8.05 6.29 15.71
N ARG A 132 -7.39 7.45 15.70
CA ARG A 132 -6.35 7.80 16.67
C ARG A 132 -6.87 7.72 18.11
N LEU A 133 -8.09 8.17 18.37
CA LEU A 133 -8.72 8.09 19.69
C LEU A 133 -8.93 6.65 20.17
N SER A 134 -9.22 5.71 19.26
CA SER A 134 -9.34 4.28 19.58
C SER A 134 -8.02 3.67 20.05
N PHE A 135 -6.88 4.16 19.54
CA PHE A 135 -5.55 3.63 19.87
C PHE A 135 -4.72 4.49 20.83
N LYS A 136 -5.25 5.63 21.29
CA LYS A 136 -4.49 6.65 22.02
C LYS A 136 -3.67 6.11 23.21
N GLU A 137 -4.20 5.16 23.96
CA GLU A 137 -3.54 4.58 25.14
C GLU A 137 -2.70 3.34 24.78
N PHE A 138 -2.90 2.74 23.59
CA PHE A 138 -2.41 1.42 23.23
C PHE A 138 -1.33 1.44 22.13
N ALA A 139 -1.32 2.47 21.29
CA ALA A 139 -0.37 2.57 20.21
C ALA A 139 0.19 3.98 20.03
N THR A 140 1.36 4.03 19.39
CA THR A 140 2.07 5.27 19.04
C THR A 140 2.14 5.40 17.52
N VAL A 141 1.93 6.61 17.01
CA VAL A 141 2.16 6.93 15.59
C VAL A 141 3.66 6.91 15.32
N VAL A 142 4.09 6.11 14.35
CA VAL A 142 5.49 5.96 13.94
C VAL A 142 5.81 6.83 12.74
N ASP A 143 4.91 6.89 11.76
CA ASP A 143 4.97 7.80 10.61
C ASP A 143 3.57 8.22 10.20
N GLU A 144 3.47 9.44 9.72
CA GLU A 144 2.26 9.99 9.13
C GLU A 144 2.64 10.73 7.84
N THR A 145 1.91 10.46 6.77
CA THR A 145 2.16 11.11 5.48
C THR A 145 0.85 11.58 4.86
N HIS A 146 0.72 12.89 4.69
CA HIS A 146 -0.37 13.50 3.94
C HIS A 146 -0.01 13.56 2.46
N GLY A 147 -0.86 12.97 1.65
CA GLY A 147 -0.76 12.97 0.20
C GLY A 147 -1.95 13.66 -0.46
N PHE A 148 -1.79 13.97 -1.72
CA PHE A 148 -2.80 14.67 -2.50
C PHE A 148 -2.81 14.20 -3.95
N ARG A 149 -3.97 14.33 -4.61
CA ARG A 149 -4.05 14.15 -6.05
C ARG A 149 -3.35 15.29 -6.76
N TYR A 150 -2.38 14.98 -7.59
CA TYR A 150 -1.68 15.99 -8.39
C TYR A 150 -2.27 16.08 -9.79
N LEU A 151 -2.74 17.28 -10.15
CA LEU A 151 -3.40 17.57 -11.43
C LEU A 151 -4.47 16.51 -11.78
N GLU A 152 -4.52 16.05 -13.02
CA GLU A 152 -5.45 15.04 -13.51
C GLU A 152 -5.11 13.58 -13.08
N GLY A 153 -4.35 13.39 -12.01
CA GLY A 153 -3.91 12.05 -11.54
C GLY A 153 -2.51 11.68 -12.02
N ARG A 154 -1.63 12.68 -12.11
CA ARG A 154 -0.22 12.46 -12.44
C ARG A 154 0.60 12.18 -11.18
N ALA A 155 1.65 11.40 -11.35
CA ALA A 155 2.74 11.37 -10.39
C ALA A 155 3.42 12.75 -10.31
N ILE A 156 4.04 13.11 -9.19
CA ILE A 156 4.67 14.42 -9.00
C ILE A 156 5.77 14.73 -10.04
N ILE A 157 6.33 13.72 -10.66
CA ILE A 157 7.29 13.82 -11.76
C ILE A 157 6.64 14.15 -13.12
N GLY A 158 5.31 14.23 -13.19
CA GLY A 158 4.54 14.75 -14.31
C GLY A 158 3.97 13.71 -15.28
N PHE A 159 4.15 12.42 -15.05
CA PHE A 159 3.58 11.33 -15.87
C PHE A 159 2.23 10.87 -15.30
N ILE A 160 1.32 10.42 -16.18
CA ILE A 160 0.05 9.83 -15.77
C ILE A 160 0.35 8.57 -14.95
N ASP A 161 -0.33 8.43 -13.81
CA ASP A 161 -0.16 7.28 -12.94
C ASP A 161 -1.28 6.24 -13.16
N GLY A 162 -0.97 4.99 -12.82
CA GLY A 162 -1.94 3.90 -12.84
C GLY A 162 -2.26 3.32 -14.22
N THR A 163 -1.57 3.71 -15.28
CA THR A 163 -1.80 3.21 -16.65
C THR A 163 -1.72 1.69 -16.77
N GLU A 164 -0.82 1.06 -16.01
CA GLU A 164 -0.64 -0.40 -16.02
C GLU A 164 -1.50 -1.13 -14.97
N ASN A 165 -2.36 -0.41 -14.24
CA ASN A 165 -3.30 -1.05 -13.33
C ASN A 165 -4.25 -1.98 -14.08
N PRO A 166 -4.69 -3.08 -13.46
CA PRO A 166 -5.75 -3.89 -14.01
C PRO A 166 -7.05 -3.06 -14.18
N THR A 167 -7.89 -3.46 -15.10
CA THR A 167 -9.23 -2.85 -15.22
C THR A 167 -10.01 -3.03 -13.92
N ASN A 168 -11.03 -2.20 -13.69
CA ASN A 168 -11.86 -2.34 -12.49
C ASN A 168 -12.53 -3.73 -12.38
N ALA A 169 -12.79 -4.38 -13.51
CA ALA A 169 -13.37 -5.72 -13.54
C ALA A 169 -12.35 -6.81 -13.15
N ASP A 170 -11.08 -6.59 -13.48
CA ASP A 170 -9.99 -7.56 -13.20
C ASP A 170 -9.30 -7.28 -11.88
N ALA A 171 -9.49 -6.08 -11.29
CA ALA A 171 -8.82 -5.68 -10.06
C ALA A 171 -9.01 -6.67 -8.89
N PRO A 172 -10.20 -7.25 -8.66
CA PRO A 172 -10.38 -8.25 -7.61
C PRO A 172 -9.46 -9.46 -7.78
N PHE A 173 -9.31 -9.99 -8.99
CA PHE A 173 -8.43 -11.13 -9.27
C PHE A 173 -6.96 -10.87 -8.89
N TRP A 174 -6.50 -9.63 -9.05
CA TRP A 174 -5.11 -9.25 -8.80
C TRP A 174 -4.84 -8.76 -7.37
N ALA A 175 -5.87 -8.24 -6.69
CA ALA A 175 -5.74 -7.63 -5.38
C ALA A 175 -6.24 -8.50 -4.22
N GLU A 176 -7.21 -9.40 -4.46
CA GLU A 176 -7.84 -10.17 -3.39
C GLU A 176 -7.26 -11.59 -3.32
N ILE A 177 -6.91 -12.02 -2.11
CA ILE A 177 -6.55 -13.41 -1.81
C ILE A 177 -7.76 -14.28 -2.10
N GLY A 178 -7.55 -15.34 -2.86
CA GLY A 178 -8.58 -16.30 -3.26
C GLY A 178 -8.34 -17.71 -2.71
N ASP A 179 -8.53 -18.68 -3.59
CA ASP A 179 -8.41 -20.10 -3.25
C ASP A 179 -6.98 -20.53 -2.87
N GLU A 180 -5.97 -19.72 -3.18
CA GLU A 180 -4.58 -19.96 -2.78
C GLU A 180 -4.36 -19.90 -1.26
N ASP A 181 -5.20 -19.13 -0.55
CA ASP A 181 -5.21 -19.04 0.90
C ASP A 181 -6.63 -18.86 1.45
N PRO A 182 -7.46 -19.91 1.43
CA PRO A 182 -8.90 -19.82 1.67
C PRO A 182 -9.28 -19.25 3.03
N GLN A 183 -8.43 -19.45 4.04
CA GLN A 183 -8.68 -18.92 5.39
C GLN A 183 -8.62 -17.37 5.43
N PHE A 184 -7.90 -16.77 4.50
CA PHE A 184 -7.71 -15.32 4.39
C PHE A 184 -8.30 -14.75 3.11
N ALA A 185 -9.21 -15.50 2.46
CA ALA A 185 -9.88 -15.07 1.24
C ALA A 185 -10.57 -13.71 1.41
N GLY A 186 -10.54 -12.88 0.35
CA GLY A 186 -11.03 -11.50 0.38
C GLY A 186 -10.08 -10.51 1.07
N GLY A 187 -9.01 -10.99 1.72
CA GLY A 187 -7.92 -10.13 2.18
C GLY A 187 -6.99 -9.72 1.05
N SER A 188 -5.98 -8.92 1.35
CA SER A 188 -4.99 -8.42 0.38
C SER A 188 -3.63 -8.24 1.04
N TYR A 189 -2.56 -8.35 0.27
CA TYR A 189 -1.24 -7.89 0.72
C TYR A 189 -1.03 -6.45 0.26
N ALA A 190 -0.76 -5.56 1.20
CA ALA A 190 -0.40 -4.18 0.94
C ALA A 190 1.11 -4.01 1.10
N PHE A 191 1.76 -3.41 0.10
CA PHE A 191 3.14 -2.97 0.22
C PHE A 191 3.20 -1.46 0.13
N ALA A 192 3.64 -0.81 1.19
CA ALA A 192 3.69 0.63 1.33
C ALA A 192 5.13 1.11 1.39
N GLN A 193 5.48 2.08 0.53
CA GLN A 193 6.82 2.67 0.46
C GLN A 193 6.77 4.18 0.35
N LYS A 194 7.67 4.86 1.02
CA LYS A 194 7.85 6.32 0.95
C LYS A 194 9.09 6.66 0.10
N TRP A 195 8.87 7.35 -1.01
CA TRP A 195 9.89 7.74 -1.96
C TRP A 195 10.12 9.26 -1.93
N VAL A 196 11.36 9.69 -1.93
CA VAL A 196 11.74 11.10 -2.11
C VAL A 196 12.45 11.25 -3.44
N HIS A 197 12.11 12.28 -4.20
CA HIS A 197 12.67 12.57 -5.50
C HIS A 197 13.63 13.75 -5.46
N ASP A 198 14.79 13.62 -6.10
CA ASP A 198 15.63 14.75 -6.46
C ASP A 198 14.98 15.49 -7.65
N MET A 199 14.11 16.44 -7.31
CA MET A 199 13.35 17.18 -8.32
C MET A 199 14.21 18.12 -9.15
N ASP A 200 15.38 18.54 -8.65
CA ASP A 200 16.31 19.36 -9.41
C ASP A 200 17.05 18.51 -10.45
N ALA A 201 17.52 17.33 -10.07
CA ALA A 201 18.07 16.36 -11.01
C ALA A 201 17.00 15.97 -12.06
N TRP A 202 15.77 15.67 -11.65
CA TRP A 202 14.68 15.33 -12.56
C TRP A 202 14.35 16.45 -13.56
N ARG A 203 14.20 17.68 -13.09
CA ARG A 203 13.90 18.86 -13.93
C ARG A 203 15.03 19.24 -14.86
N SER A 204 16.28 18.88 -14.53
CA SER A 204 17.43 19.11 -15.40
C SER A 204 17.42 18.23 -16.65
N LEU A 205 16.70 17.11 -16.63
CA LEU A 205 16.47 16.29 -17.79
C LEU A 205 15.48 16.95 -18.75
N GLY A 206 15.80 16.96 -20.04
CA GLY A 206 14.81 17.35 -21.06
C GLY A 206 13.67 16.34 -21.15
N THR A 207 12.53 16.78 -21.70
CA THR A 207 11.32 15.92 -21.82
C THR A 207 11.62 14.57 -22.47
N ALA A 208 12.36 14.54 -23.56
CA ALA A 208 12.71 13.29 -24.26
C ALA A 208 13.49 12.31 -23.37
N GLU A 209 14.38 12.81 -22.49
CA GLU A 209 15.12 11.94 -21.58
C GLU A 209 14.24 11.47 -20.41
N GLN A 210 13.33 12.32 -19.92
CA GLN A 210 12.31 11.91 -18.95
C GLN A 210 11.40 10.81 -19.50
N GLU A 211 10.98 10.95 -20.76
CA GLU A 211 10.16 9.95 -21.47
C GLU A 211 10.92 8.63 -21.63
N ARG A 212 12.18 8.69 -22.02
CA ARG A 212 13.05 7.50 -22.10
C ARG A 212 13.21 6.79 -20.76
N ALA A 213 13.34 7.56 -19.67
CA ALA A 213 13.50 7.03 -18.31
C ALA A 213 12.25 6.31 -17.81
N ILE A 214 11.07 6.81 -18.16
CA ILE A 214 9.79 6.22 -17.75
C ILE A 214 9.33 5.16 -18.76
N GLY A 215 9.64 5.34 -20.05
CA GLY A 215 9.22 4.46 -21.15
C GLY A 215 7.89 4.84 -21.78
N ARG A 216 7.41 6.06 -21.54
CA ARG A 216 6.11 6.58 -22.04
C ARG A 216 6.25 8.05 -22.43
N GLU A 217 5.39 8.51 -23.34
CA GLU A 217 5.24 9.94 -23.62
C GLU A 217 4.60 10.66 -22.43
N LYS A 218 5.16 11.80 -22.07
CA LYS A 218 4.76 12.52 -20.85
C LYS A 218 3.34 13.09 -20.91
N PHE A 219 2.91 13.53 -22.07
CA PHE A 219 1.62 14.22 -22.26
C PHE A 219 0.50 13.30 -22.73
N THR A 220 0.80 12.37 -23.61
CA THR A 220 -0.18 11.47 -24.24
C THR A 220 -0.34 10.15 -23.50
N ASP A 221 0.65 9.80 -22.64
CA ASP A 221 0.78 8.52 -21.95
C ASP A 221 0.92 7.31 -22.89
N LEU A 222 1.25 7.54 -24.17
CA LEU A 222 1.53 6.44 -25.09
C LEU A 222 2.86 5.78 -24.73
N GLU A 223 2.88 4.46 -24.74
CA GLU A 223 4.11 3.71 -24.54
C GLU A 223 5.07 3.95 -25.70
N LEU A 224 6.35 4.22 -25.39
CA LEU A 224 7.38 4.39 -26.41
C LEU A 224 7.72 3.04 -27.05
N ASP A 225 8.20 3.08 -28.30
CA ASP A 225 8.78 1.92 -28.97
C ASP A 225 10.01 1.39 -28.22
N ASP A 226 10.28 0.10 -28.31
CA ASP A 226 11.33 -0.55 -27.52
C ASP A 226 12.73 0.00 -27.77
N ASP A 227 13.01 0.49 -28.97
CA ASP A 227 14.28 1.13 -29.34
C ASP A 227 14.38 2.60 -28.86
N ALA A 228 13.26 3.23 -28.55
CA ALA A 228 13.20 4.59 -28.01
C ALA A 228 13.31 4.64 -26.47
N LYS A 229 12.98 3.55 -25.77
CA LYS A 229 13.08 3.45 -24.31
C LYS A 229 14.53 3.26 -23.85
N ALA A 230 14.83 3.65 -22.62
CA ALA A 230 16.03 3.14 -21.96
C ALA A 230 15.85 1.64 -21.65
N ALA A 231 16.92 0.85 -21.72
CA ALA A 231 16.87 -0.58 -21.41
C ALA A 231 16.39 -0.87 -19.98
N ASN A 232 16.58 0.08 -19.07
CA ASN A 232 16.13 0.07 -17.67
C ASN A 232 15.03 1.10 -17.40
N ALA A 233 14.24 1.46 -18.42
CA ALA A 233 13.07 2.32 -18.23
C ALA A 233 12.14 1.75 -17.16
N HIS A 234 11.47 2.63 -16.45
CA HIS A 234 10.62 2.23 -15.31
C HIS A 234 9.53 1.22 -15.70
N ASN A 235 8.84 1.44 -16.82
CA ASN A 235 7.81 0.52 -17.32
C ASN A 235 8.37 -0.85 -17.78
N VAL A 236 9.67 -0.95 -18.07
CA VAL A 236 10.36 -2.22 -18.41
C VAL A 236 10.86 -2.92 -17.15
N SER A 237 11.38 -2.13 -16.21
CA SER A 237 12.00 -2.64 -14.98
C SER A 237 10.98 -3.12 -13.95
N SER A 238 9.80 -2.52 -13.91
CA SER A 238 8.74 -2.84 -12.96
C SER A 238 7.85 -4.01 -13.36
N LYS A 239 7.97 -4.54 -14.60
CA LYS A 239 7.18 -5.71 -15.04
C LYS A 239 7.65 -6.99 -14.35
N PHE A 240 6.68 -7.84 -13.97
CA PHE A 240 6.92 -9.16 -13.43
C PHE A 240 6.21 -10.23 -14.28
N ILE A 241 6.99 -11.00 -15.02
CA ILE A 241 6.50 -12.00 -15.95
C ILE A 241 6.82 -13.38 -15.40
N VAL A 242 5.83 -14.24 -15.28
CA VAL A 242 5.96 -15.64 -14.87
C VAL A 242 5.32 -16.51 -15.95
N ASP A 243 6.04 -17.50 -16.44
CA ASP A 243 5.57 -18.43 -17.48
C ASP A 243 5.05 -17.74 -18.75
N GLY A 244 5.60 -16.55 -19.07
CA GLY A 244 5.23 -15.75 -20.24
C GLY A 244 4.01 -14.83 -20.02
N GLU A 245 3.41 -14.85 -18.86
CA GLU A 245 2.29 -13.99 -18.49
C GLU A 245 2.72 -12.86 -17.55
N GLU A 246 2.27 -11.64 -17.82
CA GLU A 246 2.52 -10.48 -16.97
C GLU A 246 1.58 -10.51 -15.76
N ASN A 247 2.18 -10.56 -14.57
CA ASN A 247 1.43 -10.45 -13.32
C ASN A 247 1.23 -8.98 -12.96
N LYS A 248 0.06 -8.64 -12.44
CA LYS A 248 -0.33 -7.27 -12.09
C LYS A 248 -0.59 -7.11 -10.60
N ILE A 249 -0.59 -5.87 -10.16
CA ILE A 249 -1.03 -5.43 -8.84
C ILE A 249 -1.91 -4.20 -9.02
N VAL A 250 -2.73 -3.87 -8.03
CA VAL A 250 -3.40 -2.58 -7.98
C VAL A 250 -2.51 -1.61 -7.24
N ARG A 251 -2.02 -0.59 -7.93
CA ARG A 251 -1.15 0.42 -7.33
C ARG A 251 -1.78 1.79 -7.36
N MET A 252 -1.51 2.55 -6.32
CA MET A 252 -1.89 3.94 -6.20
C MET A 252 -0.66 4.71 -5.73
N ASN A 253 -0.10 5.56 -6.59
CA ASN A 253 1.00 6.43 -6.22
C ASN A 253 0.42 7.78 -5.81
N VAL A 254 0.75 8.22 -4.63
CA VAL A 254 0.20 9.46 -4.07
C VAL A 254 1.32 10.45 -3.87
N PRO A 255 1.33 11.58 -4.58
CA PRO A 255 2.24 12.67 -4.32
C PRO A 255 2.13 13.20 -2.89
N PHE A 256 3.27 13.50 -2.29
CA PHE A 256 3.35 14.25 -1.04
C PHE A 256 4.47 15.27 -1.10
N SER A 257 4.38 16.33 -0.29
CA SER A 257 5.41 17.36 -0.24
C SER A 257 5.45 18.02 1.13
N ASP A 258 6.67 18.29 1.59
CA ASP A 258 6.97 19.21 2.68
C ASP A 258 7.92 20.30 2.13
N PRO A 259 7.39 21.40 1.60
CA PRO A 259 8.22 22.45 0.99
C PRO A 259 9.18 23.12 1.97
N ALA A 260 8.84 23.17 3.26
CA ALA A 260 9.69 23.77 4.29
C ALA A 260 10.95 22.92 4.54
N ALA A 261 10.82 21.62 4.44
CA ALA A 261 11.94 20.67 4.53
C ALA A 261 12.63 20.42 3.17
N GLY A 262 12.12 20.99 2.07
CA GLY A 262 12.60 20.72 0.72
C GLY A 262 12.31 19.29 0.23
N ILE A 263 11.32 18.63 0.81
CA ILE A 263 10.97 17.24 0.50
C ILE A 263 9.81 17.21 -0.50
N THR A 264 9.98 16.48 -1.59
CA THR A 264 8.92 16.16 -2.55
C THR A 264 9.07 14.70 -2.94
N GLY A 265 7.95 13.97 -2.95
CA GLY A 265 8.03 12.54 -3.19
C GLY A 265 6.73 11.90 -3.64
N THR A 266 6.78 10.59 -3.68
CA THR A 266 5.65 9.72 -3.98
C THR A 266 5.52 8.68 -2.88
N TYR A 267 4.33 8.57 -2.33
CA TYR A 267 3.98 7.46 -1.48
C TYR A 267 3.42 6.34 -2.38
N PHE A 268 4.15 5.25 -2.50
CA PHE A 268 3.72 4.07 -3.24
C PHE A 268 2.90 3.17 -2.32
N ILE A 269 1.72 2.77 -2.79
CA ILE A 269 0.95 1.69 -2.21
C ILE A 269 0.55 0.71 -3.31
N GLY A 270 0.92 -0.56 -3.15
CA GLY A 270 0.53 -1.65 -4.03
C GLY A 270 -0.28 -2.69 -3.27
N TYR A 271 -1.45 -3.05 -3.80
CA TYR A 271 -2.30 -4.12 -3.28
C TYR A 271 -2.24 -5.32 -4.21
N SER A 272 -2.07 -6.51 -3.65
CA SER A 272 -1.96 -7.74 -4.43
C SER A 272 -2.54 -8.95 -3.70
N ALA A 273 -3.10 -9.87 -4.48
CA ALA A 273 -3.52 -11.19 -3.99
C ALA A 273 -2.33 -12.02 -3.46
N ARG A 274 -1.13 -11.76 -3.99
CA ARG A 274 0.12 -12.45 -3.63
C ARG A 274 1.25 -11.44 -3.46
N TRP A 275 1.85 -11.42 -2.27
CA TRP A 275 3.01 -10.58 -2.00
C TRP A 275 4.20 -10.89 -2.93
N SER A 276 4.38 -12.16 -3.30
CA SER A 276 5.43 -12.61 -4.21
C SER A 276 5.42 -11.87 -5.57
N VAL A 277 4.26 -11.44 -6.05
CA VAL A 277 4.14 -10.63 -7.28
C VAL A 277 4.75 -9.24 -7.07
N THR A 278 4.33 -8.53 -6.04
CA THR A 278 4.88 -7.20 -5.72
C THR A 278 6.38 -7.29 -5.43
N LYS A 279 6.81 -8.30 -4.66
CA LYS A 279 8.23 -8.57 -4.38
C LYS A 279 9.04 -8.81 -5.65
N GLY A 280 8.48 -9.57 -6.61
CA GLY A 280 9.10 -9.79 -7.91
C GLY A 280 9.30 -8.51 -8.70
N MET A 281 8.29 -7.63 -8.73
CA MET A 281 8.37 -6.31 -9.40
C MET A 281 9.49 -5.45 -8.83
N ILE A 282 9.51 -5.24 -7.51
CA ILE A 282 10.53 -4.40 -6.86
C ILE A 282 11.93 -5.03 -6.94
N THR A 283 12.02 -6.36 -6.93
CA THR A 283 13.29 -7.07 -7.14
C THR A 283 13.83 -6.81 -8.56
N ASN A 284 12.97 -6.86 -9.57
CA ASN A 284 13.34 -6.53 -10.94
C ASN A 284 13.82 -5.07 -11.07
N MET A 285 13.13 -4.12 -10.43
CA MET A 285 13.53 -2.71 -10.43
C MET A 285 14.94 -2.51 -9.87
N VAL A 286 15.24 -3.13 -8.75
CA VAL A 286 16.57 -3.06 -8.12
C VAL A 286 17.61 -3.79 -8.98
N ALA A 287 17.32 -5.00 -9.46
CA ALA A 287 18.24 -5.81 -10.27
C ALA A 287 18.59 -5.14 -11.60
N LYS A 288 17.59 -4.57 -12.29
CA LYS A 288 17.78 -3.88 -13.58
C LYS A 288 18.28 -2.44 -13.43
N LYS A 289 18.44 -1.95 -12.20
CA LYS A 289 18.83 -0.56 -11.91
C LYS A 289 17.85 0.41 -12.56
N ASP A 290 16.55 0.23 -12.24
CA ASP A 290 15.46 1.06 -12.74
C ASP A 290 15.87 2.54 -12.78
N TYR A 291 15.62 3.19 -13.92
CA TYR A 291 16.07 4.56 -14.13
C TYR A 291 15.47 5.54 -13.10
N LEU A 292 14.25 5.28 -12.62
CA LEU A 292 13.61 6.04 -11.54
C LEU A 292 14.48 6.08 -10.26
N LEU A 293 15.20 5.01 -9.94
CA LEU A 293 16.07 4.91 -8.77
C LEU A 293 17.37 5.74 -8.88
N THR A 294 17.64 6.36 -10.02
CA THR A 294 18.80 7.26 -10.18
C THR A 294 18.56 8.66 -9.63
N PHE A 295 17.30 9.09 -9.51
CA PHE A 295 16.89 10.39 -8.97
C PHE A 295 15.83 10.27 -7.87
N SER A 296 15.60 9.06 -7.38
CA SER A 296 14.64 8.80 -6.31
C SER A 296 15.26 7.90 -5.25
N HIS A 297 14.98 8.21 -3.99
CA HIS A 297 15.42 7.45 -2.84
C HIS A 297 14.22 6.90 -2.09
N VAL A 298 14.21 5.60 -1.84
CA VAL A 298 13.24 4.97 -0.96
C VAL A 298 13.69 5.18 0.49
N LEU A 299 12.81 5.75 1.32
CA LEU A 299 13.11 5.96 2.72
C LEU A 299 12.84 4.70 3.54
N PHE A 300 11.75 4.02 3.26
CA PHE A 300 11.36 2.74 3.88
C PHE A 300 10.31 2.02 3.03
N GLY A 301 10.12 0.73 3.31
CA GLY A 301 9.03 -0.07 2.76
C GLY A 301 8.61 -1.16 3.74
N GLN A 302 7.30 -1.44 3.83
CA GLN A 302 6.78 -2.48 4.71
C GLN A 302 5.59 -3.20 4.10
N VAL A 303 5.47 -4.49 4.40
CA VAL A 303 4.36 -5.37 3.99
C VAL A 303 3.33 -5.44 5.10
N PHE A 304 2.06 -5.38 4.71
CA PHE A 304 0.92 -5.58 5.60
C PHE A 304 -0.08 -6.54 4.98
N PHE A 305 -0.76 -7.29 5.80
CA PHE A 305 -1.97 -7.98 5.42
C PHE A 305 -3.16 -7.08 5.71
N VAL A 306 -4.03 -6.92 4.74
CA VAL A 306 -5.30 -6.20 4.85
C VAL A 306 -6.42 -7.24 4.95
N PRO A 307 -7.01 -7.46 6.14
CA PRO A 307 -8.08 -8.44 6.33
C PRO A 307 -9.32 -8.13 5.48
N SER A 308 -10.09 -9.16 5.13
CA SER A 308 -11.45 -8.95 4.62
C SER A 308 -12.34 -8.34 5.72
N LEU A 309 -13.51 -7.80 5.34
CA LEU A 309 -14.46 -7.26 6.31
C LEU A 309 -15.00 -8.36 7.23
N GLU A 310 -15.22 -9.57 6.70
CA GLU A 310 -15.65 -10.73 7.46
C GLU A 310 -14.61 -11.14 8.51
N LEU A 311 -13.34 -11.17 8.13
CA LEU A 311 -12.27 -11.48 9.10
C LEU A 311 -12.15 -10.40 10.17
N LEU A 312 -12.39 -9.13 9.85
CA LEU A 312 -12.46 -8.06 10.85
C LEU A 312 -13.64 -8.27 11.81
N ASP A 313 -14.80 -8.73 11.31
CA ASP A 313 -15.96 -9.07 12.15
C ASP A 313 -15.65 -10.26 13.06
N GLU A 314 -14.99 -11.32 12.58
CA GLU A 314 -14.55 -12.47 13.39
C GLU A 314 -13.55 -12.04 14.48
N ILE A 315 -12.60 -11.17 14.14
CA ILE A 315 -11.63 -10.60 15.11
C ILE A 315 -12.36 -9.80 16.18
N ALA A 316 -13.30 -8.94 15.78
CA ALA A 316 -14.09 -8.11 16.67
C ALA A 316 -14.97 -8.96 17.63
N ALA A 317 -15.55 -10.04 17.12
CA ALA A 317 -16.35 -10.97 17.92
C ALA A 317 -15.50 -11.84 18.88
N GLY A 318 -14.17 -11.90 18.68
CA GLY A 318 -13.28 -12.81 19.40
C GLY A 318 -13.31 -14.25 18.88
N ASP A 319 -13.87 -14.46 17.70
CA ASP A 319 -13.95 -15.77 17.02
C ASP A 319 -12.66 -16.12 16.28
N PHE A 320 -11.80 -15.11 16.04
CA PHE A 320 -10.45 -15.32 15.53
C PHE A 320 -9.40 -15.07 16.63
N PRO A 321 -8.37 -15.94 16.79
CA PRO A 321 -8.22 -17.23 16.11
C PRO A 321 -9.28 -18.24 16.54
N PRO A 322 -9.68 -19.15 15.64
CA PRO A 322 -10.68 -20.16 15.99
C PRO A 322 -10.16 -20.97 17.18
N ASN A 323 -11.02 -21.17 18.17
CA ASN A 323 -10.68 -22.02 19.32
C ASN A 323 -10.31 -23.41 18.78
N GLU A 324 -9.11 -23.92 19.16
CA GLU A 324 -8.80 -25.32 18.92
C GLU A 324 -9.95 -26.17 19.48
N ALA A 325 -10.63 -26.87 18.58
CA ALA A 325 -11.70 -27.78 19.01
C ALA A 325 -11.07 -28.85 19.91
N ASN A 326 -11.42 -28.82 21.20
CA ASN A 326 -11.07 -29.86 22.17
C ASN A 326 -11.54 -31.24 21.73
#